data_88cf3ed0893a35a56a237df1246038d7
#
_entry.id   88cf3ed0893a35a56a237df1246038d7
#
_cell.length_a   1.000
_cell.length_b   1.000
_cell.length_c   1.000
_cell.angle_alpha   90.00
_cell.angle_beta   90.00
_cell.angle_gamma   90.00
#
_symmetry.space_group_name_H-M   'P 1'
#
loop_
_entity.id
_entity.type
_entity.pdbx_description
1 polymer ?
#
loop_
_entity_poly.entity_id
_entity_poly.type
_entity_poly.pdbx_seq_one_letter_code
_entity_poly.pdbx_strand_id
1 'polypeptide(L)'
;MKVYKFGGASVKNADGVRNLKHIIDGENELFVIVSAMGKTTNALEEVFDHYRTGNIEAAQAKIDEIAAYHQAIIDDLFGEHRTLGQVEALLSELQRFITTVPYDASRAEERYDRTVAFGELISTTIISEWLNFAGIANHWVDMRRTFVTQFRHKDANVFIEESTPLLRREVAGSAERVFVGQGFIGSAADGSTTTLGREGSDYSAAVVAHILDAESMTVWKDVDGILNADPKIFPEAEKIDALNYVDTIELAYSGAQIIHPKTIKPLQNKNIPLYVRPFGNKEAAGTRIDGNAEDVKIPIIILKRNQSLLTLRSRDLSFVLEEKFPIVFSILERFRIKTNLIHNSAVDLNLCTESSWRLEEAAAAGVKISLNIRGICCWVPGTVRGRASTRIVSIVDRYLEHARIFHFGNGGEPLVYIASADWMRRNLDRRVELM
;
A
#
# COMPACT_ATOMS: atom_id res chain seq x y z
N MET A 1 4.81 -24.57 7.86
CA MET A 1 3.65 -23.64 7.98
C MET A 1 3.62 -22.72 6.77
N LYS A 2 2.43 -22.45 6.20
CA LYS A 2 2.23 -21.45 5.14
C LYS A 2 1.66 -20.16 5.74
N VAL A 3 1.78 -19.03 5.02
CA VAL A 3 1.15 -17.76 5.41
C VAL A 3 0.26 -17.29 4.27
N TYR A 4 -1.03 -17.10 4.54
CA TYR A 4 -2.00 -16.60 3.58
C TYR A 4 -2.46 -15.19 3.98
N LYS A 5 -2.53 -14.31 2.99
CA LYS A 5 -3.05 -12.96 3.20
C LYS A 5 -4.28 -12.70 2.35
N PHE A 6 -5.31 -12.18 2.97
CA PHE A 6 -6.56 -11.78 2.31
C PHE A 6 -6.79 -10.28 2.45
N GLY A 7 -7.05 -9.61 1.33
CA GLY A 7 -7.35 -8.18 1.31
C GLY A 7 -8.80 -7.88 1.67
N GLY A 8 -9.09 -6.63 2.05
CA GLY A 8 -10.44 -6.21 2.42
C GLY A 8 -11.49 -6.41 1.32
N ALA A 9 -11.11 -6.26 0.06
CA ALA A 9 -12.01 -6.53 -1.08
C ALA A 9 -12.42 -8.01 -1.16
N SER A 10 -11.52 -8.93 -0.78
CA SER A 10 -11.79 -10.37 -0.76
C SER A 10 -12.79 -10.77 0.33
N VAL A 11 -12.74 -10.10 1.49
CA VAL A 11 -13.58 -10.43 2.66
C VAL A 11 -14.69 -9.39 2.91
N LYS A 12 -15.13 -8.68 1.87
CA LYS A 12 -16.07 -7.58 1.96
C LYS A 12 -17.51 -7.98 2.32
N ASN A 13 -17.86 -9.25 2.25
CA ASN A 13 -19.18 -9.79 2.54
C ASN A 13 -19.08 -11.27 2.97
N ALA A 14 -20.19 -11.86 3.35
CA ALA A 14 -20.26 -13.24 3.81
C ALA A 14 -19.75 -14.25 2.77
N ASP A 15 -20.06 -14.05 1.48
CA ASP A 15 -19.56 -14.93 0.41
C ASP A 15 -18.05 -14.92 0.30
N GLY A 16 -17.43 -13.74 0.48
CA GLY A 16 -15.97 -13.64 0.55
C GLY A 16 -15.40 -14.40 1.74
N VAL A 17 -16.04 -14.34 2.90
CA VAL A 17 -15.62 -15.10 4.09
C VAL A 17 -15.79 -16.62 3.89
N ARG A 18 -16.88 -17.04 3.24
CA ARG A 18 -17.09 -18.45 2.86
C ARG A 18 -16.04 -18.93 1.86
N ASN A 19 -15.67 -18.10 0.89
CA ASN A 19 -14.61 -18.41 -0.06
C ASN A 19 -13.22 -18.47 0.61
N LEU A 20 -12.93 -17.58 1.56
CA LEU A 20 -11.73 -17.67 2.39
C LEU A 20 -11.65 -19.04 3.07
N LYS A 21 -12.75 -19.49 3.71
CA LYS A 21 -12.81 -20.83 4.32
C LYS A 21 -12.53 -21.92 3.28
N HIS A 22 -13.14 -21.84 2.09
CA HIS A 22 -12.91 -22.82 1.02
C HIS A 22 -11.44 -22.86 0.58
N ILE A 23 -10.77 -21.73 0.52
CA ILE A 23 -9.34 -21.64 0.15
C ILE A 23 -8.46 -22.30 1.19
N ILE A 24 -8.70 -22.08 2.49
CA ILE A 24 -7.87 -22.61 3.57
C ILE A 24 -8.21 -24.05 3.95
N ASP A 25 -9.37 -24.55 3.48
CA ASP A 25 -9.80 -25.91 3.78
C ASP A 25 -8.81 -26.95 3.25
N GLY A 26 -8.37 -27.85 4.15
CA GLY A 26 -7.34 -28.85 3.87
C GLY A 26 -5.89 -28.41 4.14
N GLU A 27 -5.64 -27.16 4.54
CA GLU A 27 -4.32 -26.74 4.99
C GLU A 27 -4.04 -27.25 6.42
N ASN A 28 -2.85 -27.83 6.62
CA ASN A 28 -2.51 -28.46 7.91
C ASN A 28 -1.94 -27.47 8.93
N GLU A 29 -1.11 -26.53 8.48
CA GLU A 29 -0.47 -25.51 9.32
C GLU A 29 -0.49 -24.19 8.58
N LEU A 30 -1.27 -23.24 9.08
CA LEU A 30 -1.55 -22.00 8.36
C LEU A 30 -1.62 -20.80 9.29
N PHE A 31 -0.97 -19.71 8.91
CA PHE A 31 -1.22 -18.38 9.50
C PHE A 31 -1.97 -17.52 8.48
N VAL A 32 -3.15 -17.04 8.85
CA VAL A 32 -4.03 -16.23 8.01
C VAL A 32 -3.95 -14.79 8.47
N ILE A 33 -3.49 -13.89 7.60
CA ILE A 33 -3.49 -12.43 7.84
C ILE A 33 -4.63 -11.82 7.04
N VAL A 34 -5.48 -11.04 7.71
CA VAL A 34 -6.63 -10.42 7.07
C VAL A 34 -6.65 -8.91 7.31
N SER A 35 -7.03 -8.16 6.27
CA SER A 35 -7.30 -6.71 6.34
C SER A 35 -8.70 -6.43 6.86
N ALA A 36 -9.01 -5.18 7.16
CA ALA A 36 -10.37 -4.73 7.42
C ALA A 36 -11.33 -5.09 6.28
N MET A 37 -12.57 -5.43 6.58
CA MET A 37 -13.58 -5.82 5.58
C MET A 37 -13.99 -4.65 4.69
N GLY A 38 -13.99 -4.86 3.38
CA GLY A 38 -14.47 -3.89 2.39
C GLY A 38 -13.79 -2.53 2.48
N LYS A 39 -14.56 -1.49 2.78
CA LYS A 39 -14.10 -0.09 2.94
C LYS A 39 -14.10 0.38 4.39
N THR A 40 -14.07 -0.52 5.36
CA THR A 40 -14.14 -0.18 6.79
C THR A 40 -13.02 0.76 7.22
N THR A 41 -11.80 0.62 6.70
CA THR A 41 -10.70 1.54 7.00
C THR A 41 -11.04 2.97 6.59
N ASN A 42 -11.62 3.18 5.39
CA ASN A 42 -12.06 4.50 4.94
C ASN A 42 -13.17 5.07 5.84
N ALA A 43 -14.14 4.25 6.23
CA ALA A 43 -15.20 4.68 7.15
C ALA A 43 -14.66 5.06 8.53
N LEU A 44 -13.65 4.34 9.03
CA LEU A 44 -12.94 4.69 10.28
C LEU A 44 -12.10 5.97 10.14
N GLU A 45 -11.56 6.26 8.95
CA GLU A 45 -10.92 7.55 8.67
C GLU A 45 -11.94 8.70 8.75
N GLU A 46 -13.17 8.51 8.25
CA GLU A 46 -14.25 9.48 8.42
C GLU A 46 -14.64 9.65 9.91
N VAL A 47 -14.71 8.56 10.69
CA VAL A 47 -14.89 8.63 12.17
C VAL A 47 -13.79 9.49 12.79
N PHE A 48 -12.53 9.26 12.44
CA PHE A 48 -11.41 10.04 12.95
C PHE A 48 -11.50 11.52 12.54
N ASP A 49 -11.89 11.81 11.30
CA ASP A 49 -12.05 13.18 10.81
C ASP A 49 -13.16 13.95 11.56
N HIS A 50 -14.27 13.28 11.86
CA HIS A 50 -15.33 13.85 12.70
C HIS A 50 -14.86 14.05 14.14
N TYR A 51 -14.17 13.08 14.71
CA TYR A 51 -13.60 13.16 16.05
C TYR A 51 -12.63 14.33 16.20
N ARG A 52 -11.67 14.49 15.25
CA ARG A 52 -10.68 15.58 15.31
C ARG A 52 -11.28 16.98 15.12
N THR A 53 -12.45 17.08 14.49
CA THR A 53 -13.19 18.35 14.30
C THR A 53 -14.23 18.58 15.41
N GLY A 54 -14.34 17.68 16.39
CA GLY A 54 -15.28 17.78 17.52
C GLY A 54 -16.73 17.45 17.16
N ASN A 55 -17.00 16.92 15.95
CA ASN A 55 -18.34 16.51 15.53
C ASN A 55 -18.64 15.07 16.00
N ILE A 56 -18.87 14.93 17.29
CA ILE A 56 -19.05 13.60 17.93
C ILE A 56 -20.32 12.90 17.45
N GLU A 57 -21.40 13.64 17.16
CA GLU A 57 -22.65 13.06 16.66
C GLU A 57 -22.43 12.40 15.28
N ALA A 58 -21.72 13.06 14.36
CA ALA A 58 -21.40 12.49 13.07
C ALA A 58 -20.41 11.30 13.17
N ALA A 59 -19.45 11.38 14.10
CA ALA A 59 -18.56 10.25 14.38
C ALA A 59 -19.36 9.02 14.87
N GLN A 60 -20.33 9.23 15.77
CA GLN A 60 -21.19 8.17 16.28
C GLN A 60 -22.06 7.58 15.16
N ALA A 61 -22.72 8.41 14.36
CA ALA A 61 -23.52 7.93 13.23
C ALA A 61 -22.69 7.06 12.26
N LYS A 62 -21.44 7.42 12.03
CA LYS A 62 -20.53 6.62 11.19
C LYS A 62 -20.13 5.30 11.86
N ILE A 63 -19.94 5.27 13.17
CA ILE A 63 -19.72 4.02 13.93
C ILE A 63 -20.95 3.10 13.83
N ASP A 64 -22.16 3.66 13.90
CA ASP A 64 -23.40 2.88 13.76
C ASP A 64 -23.55 2.29 12.34
N GLU A 65 -23.13 3.02 11.28
CA GLU A 65 -23.05 2.48 9.94
C GLU A 65 -22.05 1.31 9.83
N ILE A 66 -20.87 1.45 10.44
CA ILE A 66 -19.85 0.39 10.50
C ILE A 66 -20.42 -0.84 11.24
N ALA A 67 -21.09 -0.63 12.37
CA ALA A 67 -21.72 -1.70 13.13
C ALA A 67 -22.78 -2.44 12.31
N ALA A 68 -23.68 -1.70 11.65
CA ALA A 68 -24.72 -2.27 10.79
C ALA A 68 -24.15 -3.07 9.63
N TYR A 69 -23.09 -2.59 8.98
CA TYR A 69 -22.40 -3.29 7.90
C TYR A 69 -21.85 -4.65 8.38
N HIS A 70 -21.15 -4.67 9.52
CA HIS A 70 -20.59 -5.93 10.04
C HIS A 70 -21.68 -6.85 10.59
N GLN A 71 -22.74 -6.32 11.19
CA GLN A 71 -23.88 -7.12 11.66
C GLN A 71 -24.57 -7.83 10.49
N ALA A 72 -24.76 -7.16 9.35
CA ALA A 72 -25.32 -7.81 8.16
C ALA A 72 -24.46 -8.98 7.66
N ILE A 73 -23.12 -8.87 7.76
CA ILE A 73 -22.21 -9.99 7.43
C ILE A 73 -22.35 -11.12 8.46
N ILE A 74 -22.44 -10.79 9.76
CA ILE A 74 -22.63 -11.78 10.83
C ILE A 74 -23.95 -12.52 10.64
N ASP A 75 -25.06 -11.80 10.38
CA ASP A 75 -26.37 -12.40 10.17
C ASP A 75 -26.38 -13.36 8.97
N ASP A 76 -25.73 -12.99 7.87
CA ASP A 76 -25.62 -13.84 6.70
C ASP A 76 -24.72 -15.08 6.94
N LEU A 77 -23.66 -14.95 7.75
CA LEU A 77 -22.77 -16.07 8.07
C LEU A 77 -23.38 -17.05 9.07
N PHE A 78 -23.93 -16.53 10.18
CA PHE A 78 -24.30 -17.35 11.34
C PHE A 78 -25.81 -17.56 11.50
N GLY A 79 -26.63 -16.85 10.72
CA GLY A 79 -28.09 -16.78 10.84
C GLY A 79 -28.54 -15.51 11.56
N GLU A 80 -29.78 -15.10 11.27
CA GLU A 80 -30.36 -13.86 11.78
C GLU A 80 -30.29 -13.74 13.32
N HIS A 81 -30.08 -12.52 13.78
CA HIS A 81 -29.99 -12.14 15.20
C HIS A 81 -28.84 -12.76 15.98
N ARG A 82 -27.80 -13.25 15.31
CA ARG A 82 -26.58 -13.68 15.97
C ARG A 82 -25.73 -12.47 16.38
N THR A 83 -25.35 -12.40 17.65
CA THR A 83 -24.38 -11.42 18.16
C THR A 83 -23.07 -12.07 18.47
N LEU A 84 -21.98 -11.37 18.18
CA LEU A 84 -20.63 -11.76 18.56
C LEU A 84 -20.15 -10.79 19.65
N GLY A 85 -20.17 -11.22 20.90
CA GLY A 85 -19.88 -10.36 22.06
C GLY A 85 -18.51 -9.67 21.97
N GLN A 86 -17.52 -10.29 21.33
CA GLN A 86 -16.21 -9.66 21.12
C GLN A 86 -16.28 -8.50 20.10
N VAL A 87 -17.11 -8.62 19.06
CA VAL A 87 -17.33 -7.54 18.07
C VAL A 87 -18.06 -6.38 18.72
N GLU A 88 -19.11 -6.66 19.53
CA GLU A 88 -19.83 -5.64 20.29
C GLU A 88 -18.90 -4.92 21.29
N ALA A 89 -18.00 -5.65 21.94
CA ALA A 89 -17.02 -5.06 22.85
C ALA A 89 -16.05 -4.12 22.12
N LEU A 90 -15.57 -4.50 20.92
CA LEU A 90 -14.70 -3.65 20.11
C LEU A 90 -15.42 -2.37 19.63
N LEU A 91 -16.66 -2.48 19.16
CA LEU A 91 -17.45 -1.32 18.75
C LEU A 91 -17.74 -0.40 19.96
N SER A 92 -18.07 -0.96 21.12
CA SER A 92 -18.27 -0.20 22.36
C SER A 92 -16.98 0.48 22.84
N GLU A 93 -15.82 -0.16 22.66
CA GLU A 93 -14.52 0.44 22.97
C GLU A 93 -14.23 1.62 22.06
N LEU A 94 -14.46 1.48 20.74
CA LEU A 94 -14.31 2.56 19.76
C LEU A 94 -15.23 3.73 20.12
N GLN A 95 -16.51 3.47 20.36
CA GLN A 95 -17.49 4.48 20.74
C GLN A 95 -17.06 5.22 22.00
N ARG A 96 -16.69 4.49 23.06
CA ARG A 96 -16.22 5.08 24.31
C ARG A 96 -14.97 5.92 24.08
N PHE A 97 -14.01 5.44 23.29
CA PHE A 97 -12.80 6.19 22.97
C PHE A 97 -13.13 7.54 22.32
N ILE A 98 -13.98 7.54 21.29
CA ILE A 98 -14.35 8.76 20.56
C ILE A 98 -15.15 9.75 21.43
N THR A 99 -16.00 9.25 22.33
CA THR A 99 -16.88 10.10 23.14
C THR A 99 -16.26 10.61 24.45
N THR A 100 -15.33 9.85 25.05
CA THR A 100 -14.80 10.18 26.38
C THR A 100 -13.37 10.71 26.38
N VAL A 101 -12.59 10.45 25.33
CA VAL A 101 -11.22 10.94 25.23
C VAL A 101 -11.18 12.22 24.40
N PRO A 102 -10.80 13.38 24.96
CA PRO A 102 -10.68 14.60 24.18
C PRO A 102 -9.65 14.46 23.06
N TYR A 103 -9.92 15.07 21.92
CA TYR A 103 -8.94 15.13 20.83
C TYR A 103 -7.74 15.98 21.25
N ASP A 104 -6.56 15.45 21.01
CA ASP A 104 -5.28 16.11 21.25
C ASP A 104 -4.49 16.12 19.93
N ALA A 105 -4.28 17.30 19.36
CA ALA A 105 -3.57 17.48 18.09
C ALA A 105 -2.10 17.06 18.17
N SER A 106 -1.46 17.11 19.35
CA SER A 106 -0.09 16.65 19.55
C SER A 106 0.06 15.12 19.43
N ARG A 107 -1.06 14.39 19.59
CA ARG A 107 -1.15 12.93 19.46
C ARG A 107 -2.05 12.50 18.29
N ALA A 108 -2.20 13.34 17.27
CA ALA A 108 -3.13 13.11 16.18
C ALA A 108 -2.86 11.80 15.43
N GLU A 109 -1.60 11.48 15.13
CA GLU A 109 -1.25 10.25 14.41
C GLU A 109 -1.49 9.00 15.26
N GLU A 110 -1.24 9.04 16.55
CA GLU A 110 -1.56 7.96 17.49
C GLU A 110 -3.08 7.73 17.59
N ARG A 111 -3.86 8.83 17.68
CA ARG A 111 -5.32 8.76 17.71
C ARG A 111 -5.88 8.16 16.42
N TYR A 112 -5.28 8.53 15.28
CA TYR A 112 -5.61 7.94 14.00
C TYR A 112 -5.35 6.43 13.98
N ASP A 113 -4.14 6.00 14.35
CA ASP A 113 -3.76 4.59 14.34
C ASP A 113 -4.69 3.76 15.23
N ARG A 114 -4.99 4.27 16.44
CA ARG A 114 -5.93 3.61 17.33
C ARG A 114 -7.32 3.49 16.73
N THR A 115 -7.81 4.51 16.04
CA THR A 115 -9.15 4.50 15.44
C THR A 115 -9.24 3.50 14.27
N VAL A 116 -8.30 3.56 13.33
CA VAL A 116 -8.38 2.72 12.13
C VAL A 116 -8.09 1.24 12.42
N ALA A 117 -7.34 0.93 13.48
CA ALA A 117 -7.03 -0.45 13.87
C ALA A 117 -8.27 -1.30 14.19
N PHE A 118 -9.40 -0.68 14.59
CA PHE A 118 -10.63 -1.41 14.84
C PHE A 118 -11.15 -2.16 13.61
N GLY A 119 -10.83 -1.70 12.40
CA GLY A 119 -11.22 -2.37 11.17
C GLY A 119 -10.69 -3.80 11.07
N GLU A 120 -9.39 -3.96 11.29
CA GLU A 120 -8.73 -5.27 11.29
C GLU A 120 -9.11 -6.13 12.49
N LEU A 121 -9.29 -5.52 13.65
CA LEU A 121 -9.72 -6.24 14.85
C LEU A 121 -11.12 -6.84 14.69
N ILE A 122 -12.09 -6.07 14.20
CA ILE A 122 -13.46 -6.54 13.95
C ILE A 122 -13.45 -7.61 12.86
N SER A 123 -12.78 -7.35 11.73
CA SER A 123 -12.68 -8.27 10.60
C SER A 123 -12.17 -9.65 11.02
N THR A 124 -11.03 -9.68 11.71
CA THR A 124 -10.39 -10.95 12.10
C THR A 124 -11.16 -11.68 13.20
N THR A 125 -11.83 -10.96 14.08
CA THR A 125 -12.74 -11.55 15.08
C THR A 125 -13.91 -12.28 14.40
N ILE A 126 -14.59 -11.63 13.45
CA ILE A 126 -15.70 -12.26 12.69
C ILE A 126 -15.21 -13.50 11.96
N ILE A 127 -14.07 -13.40 11.29
CA ILE A 127 -13.52 -14.51 10.49
C ILE A 127 -13.11 -15.68 11.39
N SER A 128 -12.42 -15.42 12.50
CA SER A 128 -12.03 -16.46 13.45
C SER A 128 -13.25 -17.19 14.04
N GLU A 129 -14.24 -16.46 14.50
CA GLU A 129 -15.49 -17.02 14.99
C GLU A 129 -16.24 -17.84 13.92
N TRP A 130 -16.30 -17.33 12.69
CA TRP A 130 -16.89 -18.07 11.58
C TRP A 130 -16.16 -19.36 11.25
N LEU A 131 -14.83 -19.34 11.21
CA LEU A 131 -14.04 -20.54 10.95
C LEU A 131 -14.26 -21.60 12.02
N ASN A 132 -14.28 -21.22 13.31
CA ASN A 132 -14.60 -22.12 14.39
C ASN A 132 -16.04 -22.69 14.26
N PHE A 133 -17.02 -21.84 13.95
CA PHE A 133 -18.40 -22.27 13.70
C PHE A 133 -18.51 -23.22 12.51
N ALA A 134 -17.74 -22.99 11.45
CA ALA A 134 -17.71 -23.80 10.23
C ALA A 134 -16.78 -25.03 10.31
N GLY A 135 -16.27 -25.37 11.50
CA GLY A 135 -15.51 -26.58 11.78
C GLY A 135 -14.01 -26.50 11.50
N ILE A 136 -13.45 -25.31 11.29
CA ILE A 136 -12.00 -25.07 11.22
C ILE A 136 -11.56 -24.46 12.55
N ALA A 137 -11.07 -25.29 13.46
CA ALA A 137 -10.51 -24.86 14.74
C ALA A 137 -9.30 -23.93 14.48
N ASN A 138 -9.30 -22.76 15.09
CA ASN A 138 -8.27 -21.76 14.90
C ASN A 138 -8.04 -20.92 16.14
N HIS A 139 -6.84 -20.36 16.26
CA HIS A 139 -6.43 -19.44 17.32
C HIS A 139 -6.37 -18.00 16.78
N TRP A 140 -7.16 -17.10 17.36
CA TRP A 140 -7.10 -15.68 17.04
C TRP A 140 -5.93 -15.02 17.78
N VAL A 141 -5.05 -14.35 17.02
CA VAL A 141 -3.85 -13.70 17.52
C VAL A 141 -4.02 -12.19 17.49
N ASP A 142 -3.92 -11.52 18.63
CA ASP A 142 -3.83 -10.05 18.66
C ASP A 142 -2.42 -9.60 18.25
N MET A 143 -2.29 -9.13 17.02
CA MET A 143 -0.99 -8.73 16.46
C MET A 143 -0.34 -7.56 17.20
N ARG A 144 -1.10 -6.76 17.96
CA ARG A 144 -0.56 -5.71 18.83
C ARG A 144 0.25 -6.26 20.00
N ARG A 145 0.03 -7.54 20.38
CA ARG A 145 0.79 -8.22 21.42
C ARG A 145 2.03 -8.94 20.92
N THR A 146 2.13 -9.13 19.64
CA THR A 146 3.20 -9.91 19.00
C THR A 146 4.12 -9.07 18.11
N PHE A 147 3.61 -7.97 17.53
CA PHE A 147 4.39 -7.05 16.72
C PHE A 147 4.83 -5.83 17.52
N VAL A 148 6.10 -5.80 17.86
CA VAL A 148 6.78 -4.62 18.42
C VAL A 148 7.20 -3.73 17.26
N THR A 149 6.80 -2.45 17.30
CA THR A 149 7.04 -1.51 16.21
C THR A 149 7.85 -0.29 16.64
N GLN A 150 8.38 0.43 15.66
CA GLN A 150 8.90 1.76 15.88
C GLN A 150 7.82 2.67 16.46
N PHE A 151 8.22 3.61 17.32
CA PHE A 151 7.36 4.70 17.78
C PHE A 151 7.19 5.74 16.64
N ARG A 152 6.53 5.31 15.57
CA ARG A 152 6.22 6.11 14.39
C ARG A 152 4.84 5.72 13.90
N HIS A 153 3.88 6.58 14.18
CA HIS A 153 2.49 6.34 13.77
C HIS A 153 2.30 6.50 12.26
N LYS A 154 1.28 5.85 11.70
CA LYS A 154 0.87 5.85 10.29
C LYS A 154 1.81 5.15 9.29
N ASP A 155 3.06 4.87 9.67
CA ASP A 155 4.04 4.17 8.81
C ASP A 155 5.14 3.54 9.68
N ALA A 156 4.76 2.75 10.67
CA ALA A 156 5.70 2.05 11.53
C ALA A 156 6.38 0.88 10.82
N ASN A 157 7.61 0.57 11.23
CA ASN A 157 8.26 -0.69 10.88
C ASN A 157 8.24 -1.62 12.08
N VAL A 158 8.09 -2.92 11.81
CA VAL A 158 8.15 -3.96 12.84
C VAL A 158 9.61 -4.26 13.17
N PHE A 159 9.94 -4.28 14.46
CA PHE A 159 11.21 -4.79 14.98
C PHE A 159 11.12 -6.32 15.01
N ILE A 160 11.69 -6.95 13.98
CA ILE A 160 11.57 -8.41 13.75
C ILE A 160 12.22 -9.18 14.91
N GLU A 161 13.37 -8.75 15.40
CA GLU A 161 14.10 -9.43 16.48
C GLU A 161 13.28 -9.48 17.76
N GLU A 162 12.69 -8.34 18.16
CA GLU A 162 11.84 -8.23 19.37
C GLU A 162 10.51 -8.96 19.20
N SER A 163 9.94 -8.96 18.01
CA SER A 163 8.65 -9.60 17.71
C SER A 163 8.78 -11.12 17.60
N THR A 164 9.95 -11.63 17.20
CA THR A 164 10.18 -13.07 16.99
C THR A 164 9.85 -13.92 18.23
N PRO A 165 10.37 -13.66 19.43
CA PRO A 165 10.06 -14.48 20.59
C PRO A 165 8.59 -14.39 21.01
N LEU A 166 7.93 -13.24 20.77
CA LEU A 166 6.52 -13.02 21.13
C LEU A 166 5.60 -13.86 20.23
N LEU A 167 5.75 -13.73 18.91
CA LEU A 167 4.92 -14.45 17.95
C LEU A 167 5.16 -15.96 18.00
N ARG A 168 6.42 -16.41 18.10
CA ARG A 168 6.72 -17.83 18.24
C ARG A 168 6.15 -18.44 19.52
N ARG A 169 6.19 -17.72 20.63
CA ARG A 169 5.57 -18.17 21.87
C ARG A 169 4.04 -18.27 21.75
N GLU A 170 3.40 -17.31 21.10
CA GLU A 170 1.96 -17.31 20.88
C GLU A 170 1.54 -18.53 20.03
N VAL A 171 2.25 -18.82 18.96
CA VAL A 171 1.99 -19.97 18.10
C VAL A 171 2.28 -21.29 18.83
N ALA A 172 3.40 -21.40 19.52
CA ALA A 172 3.76 -22.61 20.26
C ALA A 172 2.87 -22.89 21.49
N GLY A 173 2.24 -21.86 22.04
CA GLY A 173 1.34 -21.95 23.19
C GLY A 173 -0.06 -22.45 22.83
N SER A 174 -0.42 -22.52 21.56
CA SER A 174 -1.73 -22.99 21.08
C SER A 174 -1.69 -24.46 20.68
N ALA A 175 -2.80 -25.16 20.92
CA ALA A 175 -3.03 -26.51 20.39
C ALA A 175 -3.49 -26.46 18.91
N GLU A 176 -3.97 -25.31 18.46
CA GLU A 176 -4.48 -25.11 17.12
C GLU A 176 -3.33 -24.97 16.09
N ARG A 177 -3.62 -25.34 14.86
CA ARG A 177 -2.65 -25.28 13.75
C ARG A 177 -3.00 -24.19 12.72
N VAL A 178 -4.17 -23.64 12.82
CA VAL A 178 -4.61 -22.49 12.02
C VAL A 178 -4.67 -21.27 12.93
N PHE A 179 -4.03 -20.19 12.50
CA PHE A 179 -3.95 -18.94 13.22
C PHE A 179 -4.59 -17.82 12.38
N VAL A 180 -5.32 -16.91 13.02
CA VAL A 180 -5.93 -15.74 12.36
C VAL A 180 -5.45 -14.48 13.05
N GLY A 181 -4.77 -13.60 12.32
CA GLY A 181 -4.23 -12.35 12.86
C GLY A 181 -4.54 -11.16 11.97
N GLN A 182 -4.48 -9.98 12.57
CA GLN A 182 -4.68 -8.71 11.89
C GLN A 182 -3.48 -8.40 10.98
N GLY A 183 -3.76 -7.94 9.77
CA GLY A 183 -2.78 -7.19 9.01
C GLY A 183 -2.65 -5.75 9.51
N PHE A 184 -1.70 -4.98 8.99
CA PHE A 184 -1.63 -3.53 9.10
C PHE A 184 -1.30 -2.96 10.49
N ILE A 185 -1.51 -3.66 11.59
CA ILE A 185 -1.35 -3.14 12.96
C ILE A 185 -0.27 -3.82 13.77
N GLY A 186 0.27 -3.09 14.74
CA GLY A 186 1.20 -3.54 15.76
C GLY A 186 1.13 -2.63 16.98
N SER A 187 2.14 -2.67 17.84
CA SER A 187 2.23 -1.81 19.01
C SER A 187 3.64 -1.28 19.23
N ALA A 188 3.76 -0.02 19.58
CA ALA A 188 5.02 0.56 20.04
C ALA A 188 5.36 0.11 21.48
N ALA A 189 6.59 0.39 21.91
CA ALA A 189 7.08 -0.04 23.24
C ALA A 189 6.29 0.54 24.43
N ASP A 190 5.59 1.66 24.24
CA ASP A 190 4.72 2.27 25.24
C ASP A 190 3.31 1.64 25.30
N GLY A 191 3.04 0.64 24.45
CA GLY A 191 1.74 -0.02 24.33
C GLY A 191 0.75 0.70 23.40
N SER A 192 1.13 1.82 22.78
CA SER A 192 0.27 2.49 21.80
C SER A 192 0.14 1.67 20.53
N THR A 193 -1.08 1.59 19.98
CA THR A 193 -1.32 0.94 18.69
C THR A 193 -0.67 1.74 17.58
N THR A 194 -0.01 1.05 16.65
CA THR A 194 0.61 1.63 15.46
C THR A 194 0.07 0.98 14.19
N THR A 195 0.10 1.73 13.08
CA THR A 195 -0.20 1.20 11.76
C THR A 195 1.05 1.16 10.88
N LEU A 196 1.11 0.17 9.98
CA LEU A 196 2.32 -0.16 9.21
C LEU A 196 2.38 0.55 7.85
N GLY A 197 1.46 1.48 7.61
CA GLY A 197 1.41 2.27 6.39
C GLY A 197 0.81 1.54 5.20
N ARG A 198 1.08 2.07 4.01
CA ARG A 198 0.52 1.56 2.75
C ARG A 198 0.86 0.08 2.55
N GLU A 199 -0.14 -0.72 2.15
CA GLU A 199 -0.04 -2.18 2.00
C GLU A 199 0.50 -2.89 3.25
N GLY A 200 0.24 -2.31 4.43
CA GLY A 200 0.73 -2.81 5.71
C GLY A 200 0.30 -4.23 6.04
N SER A 201 -0.86 -4.70 5.52
CA SER A 201 -1.29 -6.09 5.72
C SER A 201 -0.45 -7.09 4.93
N ASP A 202 0.02 -6.75 3.71
CA ASP A 202 0.96 -7.58 2.95
C ASP A 202 2.31 -7.63 3.68
N TYR A 203 2.75 -6.49 4.23
CA TYR A 203 3.95 -6.43 5.06
C TYR A 203 3.81 -7.26 6.35
N SER A 204 2.67 -7.20 7.03
CA SER A 204 2.40 -8.06 8.20
C SER A 204 2.56 -9.53 7.88
N ALA A 205 1.99 -9.98 6.76
CA ALA A 205 2.09 -11.37 6.34
C ALA A 205 3.54 -11.78 6.03
N ALA A 206 4.32 -10.89 5.40
CA ALA A 206 5.74 -11.13 5.13
C ALA A 206 6.59 -11.23 6.41
N VAL A 207 6.30 -10.38 7.42
CA VAL A 207 6.96 -10.44 8.72
C VAL A 207 6.59 -11.72 9.46
N VAL A 208 5.32 -12.14 9.46
CA VAL A 208 4.89 -13.42 10.03
C VAL A 208 5.61 -14.57 9.34
N ALA A 209 5.64 -14.57 7.99
CA ALA A 209 6.33 -15.61 7.22
C ALA A 209 7.83 -15.68 7.58
N HIS A 210 8.47 -14.52 7.72
CA HIS A 210 9.87 -14.45 8.15
C HIS A 210 10.07 -15.00 9.56
N ILE A 211 9.27 -14.57 10.54
CA ILE A 211 9.41 -14.97 11.95
C ILE A 211 9.18 -16.48 12.12
N LEU A 212 8.21 -17.05 11.40
CA LEU A 212 7.82 -18.44 11.55
C LEU A 212 8.55 -19.39 10.59
N ASP A 213 9.53 -18.90 9.83
CA ASP A 213 10.27 -19.69 8.81
C ASP A 213 9.29 -20.40 7.86
N ALA A 214 8.34 -19.65 7.32
CA ALA A 214 7.26 -20.21 6.51
C ALA A 214 7.79 -20.83 5.21
N GLU A 215 7.14 -21.91 4.78
CA GLU A 215 7.42 -22.58 3.49
C GLU A 215 7.10 -21.63 2.31
N SER A 216 6.06 -20.83 2.46
CA SER A 216 5.62 -19.87 1.44
C SER A 216 4.67 -18.84 2.03
N MET A 217 4.55 -17.71 1.34
CA MET A 217 3.51 -16.72 1.56
C MET A 217 2.63 -16.63 0.32
N THR A 218 1.31 -16.57 0.47
CA THR A 218 0.38 -16.33 -0.63
C THR A 218 -0.48 -15.11 -0.35
N VAL A 219 -0.51 -14.17 -1.29
CA VAL A 219 -1.44 -13.05 -1.30
C VAL A 219 -2.58 -13.37 -2.25
N TRP A 220 -3.79 -13.47 -1.72
CA TRP A 220 -5.01 -13.72 -2.47
C TRP A 220 -5.62 -12.39 -2.90
N LYS A 221 -5.69 -12.15 -4.21
CA LYS A 221 -6.20 -10.92 -4.83
C LYS A 221 -7.31 -11.20 -5.84
N ASP A 222 -7.95 -10.15 -6.31
CA ASP A 222 -8.97 -10.17 -7.35
C ASP A 222 -8.38 -10.12 -8.79
N VAL A 223 -7.15 -10.59 -8.95
CA VAL A 223 -6.42 -10.65 -10.22
C VAL A 223 -5.80 -12.04 -10.40
N ASP A 224 -5.65 -12.48 -11.64
CA ASP A 224 -5.12 -13.83 -11.98
C ASP A 224 -3.63 -14.02 -11.66
N GLY A 225 -2.96 -12.98 -11.25
CA GLY A 225 -1.54 -12.89 -10.97
C GLY A 225 -1.01 -11.52 -11.36
N ILE A 226 0.30 -11.42 -11.55
CA ILE A 226 0.95 -10.21 -12.05
C ILE A 226 0.90 -10.23 -13.56
N LEU A 227 0.42 -9.14 -14.14
CA LEU A 227 0.36 -8.95 -15.59
C LEU A 227 1.50 -8.03 -16.04
N ASN A 228 1.91 -8.18 -17.29
CA ASN A 228 2.94 -7.34 -17.88
C ASN A 228 2.47 -5.91 -18.22
N ALA A 229 1.16 -5.64 -18.12
CA ALA A 229 0.57 -4.30 -18.26
C ALA A 229 -0.75 -4.21 -17.48
N ASP A 230 -1.31 -2.99 -17.32
CA ASP A 230 -2.66 -2.81 -16.77
C ASP A 230 -3.71 -3.28 -17.79
N PRO A 231 -4.48 -4.34 -17.51
CA PRO A 231 -5.45 -4.90 -18.46
C PRO A 231 -6.61 -3.95 -18.79
N LYS A 232 -6.84 -2.93 -17.97
CA LYS A 232 -7.85 -1.88 -18.25
C LYS A 232 -7.42 -0.96 -19.39
N ILE A 233 -6.12 -0.91 -19.68
CA ILE A 233 -5.53 -0.07 -20.72
C ILE A 233 -5.03 -0.92 -21.87
N PHE A 234 -4.47 -2.08 -21.56
CA PHE A 234 -3.90 -3.04 -22.50
C PHE A 234 -4.64 -4.37 -22.37
N PRO A 235 -5.76 -4.58 -23.11
CA PRO A 235 -6.57 -5.80 -23.01
C PRO A 235 -5.79 -7.08 -23.34
N GLU A 236 -4.71 -6.97 -24.12
CA GLU A 236 -3.80 -8.05 -24.49
C GLU A 236 -2.70 -8.32 -23.44
N ALA A 237 -2.81 -7.72 -22.25
CA ALA A 237 -1.83 -7.95 -21.20
C ALA A 237 -1.73 -9.43 -20.81
N GLU A 238 -0.49 -9.93 -20.75
CA GLU A 238 -0.18 -11.32 -20.45
C GLU A 238 0.23 -11.52 -19.00
N LYS A 239 -0.13 -12.68 -18.45
CA LYS A 239 0.25 -13.04 -17.09
C LYS A 239 1.73 -13.45 -17.06
N ILE A 240 2.44 -12.98 -16.03
CA ILE A 240 3.81 -13.38 -15.73
C ILE A 240 3.75 -14.55 -14.74
N ASP A 241 4.29 -15.70 -15.14
CA ASP A 241 4.24 -16.90 -14.30
C ASP A 241 5.24 -16.86 -13.12
N ALA A 242 6.40 -16.26 -13.33
CA ALA A 242 7.42 -16.10 -12.30
C ALA A 242 8.19 -14.79 -12.42
N LEU A 243 8.56 -14.23 -11.27
CA LEU A 243 9.38 -13.03 -11.13
C LEU A 243 10.46 -13.25 -10.07
N ASN A 244 11.65 -12.70 -10.28
CA ASN A 244 12.62 -12.62 -9.19
C ASN A 244 12.30 -11.43 -8.25
N TYR A 245 12.92 -11.43 -7.05
CA TYR A 245 12.67 -10.36 -6.07
C TYR A 245 13.13 -8.98 -6.55
N VAL A 246 14.22 -8.90 -7.31
CA VAL A 246 14.78 -7.65 -7.81
C VAL A 246 13.83 -7.00 -8.80
N ASP A 247 13.39 -7.76 -9.81
CA ASP A 247 12.42 -7.28 -10.79
C ASP A 247 11.11 -6.85 -10.12
N THR A 248 10.65 -7.62 -9.12
CA THR A 248 9.43 -7.26 -8.37
C THR A 248 9.58 -5.93 -7.62
N ILE A 249 10.75 -5.66 -7.02
CA ILE A 249 11.04 -4.39 -6.35
C ILE A 249 11.09 -3.25 -7.37
N GLU A 250 11.75 -3.45 -8.51
CA GLU A 250 11.83 -2.46 -9.60
C GLU A 250 10.43 -2.12 -10.16
N LEU A 251 9.61 -3.13 -10.40
CA LEU A 251 8.22 -2.95 -10.84
C LEU A 251 7.40 -2.14 -9.82
N ALA A 252 7.50 -2.49 -8.55
CA ALA A 252 6.79 -1.80 -7.48
C ALA A 252 7.28 -0.35 -7.29
N TYR A 253 8.59 -0.12 -7.37
CA TYR A 253 9.18 1.21 -7.31
C TYR A 253 8.71 2.07 -8.49
N SER A 254 8.66 1.50 -9.68
CA SER A 254 8.18 2.14 -10.89
C SER A 254 6.68 2.47 -10.87
N GLY A 255 5.92 1.91 -9.91
CA GLY A 255 4.52 2.25 -9.70
C GLY A 255 3.51 1.14 -9.95
N ALA A 256 3.97 -0.08 -10.26
CA ALA A 256 3.09 -1.24 -10.33
C ALA A 256 2.44 -1.48 -8.96
N GLN A 257 1.10 -1.53 -8.94
CA GLN A 257 0.33 -1.73 -7.70
C GLN A 257 0.18 -3.23 -7.37
N ILE A 258 1.30 -3.93 -7.29
CA ILE A 258 1.30 -5.38 -7.16
C ILE A 258 1.62 -5.80 -5.74
N ILE A 259 2.83 -5.51 -5.29
CA ILE A 259 3.35 -5.80 -3.95
C ILE A 259 4.29 -4.65 -3.56
N HIS A 260 4.15 -4.12 -2.37
CA HIS A 260 5.02 -3.05 -1.90
C HIS A 260 6.44 -3.57 -1.63
N PRO A 261 7.52 -2.84 -1.96
CA PRO A 261 8.91 -3.26 -1.70
C PRO A 261 9.17 -3.66 -0.24
N LYS A 262 8.50 -3.00 0.71
CA LYS A 262 8.56 -3.30 2.15
C LYS A 262 8.17 -4.75 2.47
N THR A 263 7.27 -5.36 1.67
CA THR A 263 6.83 -6.75 1.80
C THR A 263 7.89 -7.74 1.30
N ILE A 264 8.65 -7.38 0.28
CA ILE A 264 9.62 -8.28 -0.35
C ILE A 264 10.82 -8.54 0.55
N LYS A 265 11.34 -7.51 1.23
CA LYS A 265 12.58 -7.61 2.02
C LYS A 265 12.58 -8.74 3.08
N PRO A 266 11.55 -8.89 3.93
CA PRO A 266 11.51 -10.00 4.89
C PRO A 266 11.54 -11.38 4.22
N LEU A 267 10.86 -11.54 3.07
CA LEU A 267 10.80 -12.80 2.34
C LEU A 267 12.14 -13.12 1.65
N GLN A 268 12.74 -12.12 0.99
CA GLN A 268 14.03 -12.26 0.35
C GLN A 268 15.13 -12.70 1.33
N ASN A 269 15.15 -12.15 2.54
CA ASN A 269 16.16 -12.46 3.57
C ASN A 269 16.18 -13.94 3.95
N LYS A 270 15.08 -14.68 3.76
CA LYS A 270 14.96 -16.10 4.05
C LYS A 270 14.63 -16.95 2.83
N ASN A 271 14.65 -16.34 1.65
CA ASN A 271 14.29 -16.97 0.37
C ASN A 271 12.90 -17.67 0.42
N ILE A 272 11.93 -17.03 1.06
CA ILE A 272 10.57 -17.53 1.18
C ILE A 272 9.78 -17.16 -0.07
N PRO A 273 9.30 -18.13 -0.88
CA PRO A 273 8.55 -17.83 -2.09
C PRO A 273 7.22 -17.12 -1.77
N LEU A 274 6.94 -16.07 -2.54
CA LEU A 274 5.69 -15.33 -2.51
C LEU A 274 4.85 -15.70 -3.73
N TYR A 275 3.58 -16.01 -3.51
CA TYR A 275 2.61 -16.25 -4.56
C TYR A 275 1.56 -15.14 -4.58
N VAL A 276 1.22 -14.64 -5.76
CA VAL A 276 0.05 -13.78 -5.99
C VAL A 276 -0.97 -14.61 -6.74
N ARG A 277 -2.08 -14.96 -6.09
CA ARG A 277 -3.08 -15.90 -6.62
C ARG A 277 -4.47 -15.28 -6.64
N PRO A 278 -5.32 -15.67 -7.62
CA PRO A 278 -6.68 -15.18 -7.70
C PRO A 278 -7.55 -15.73 -6.56
N PHE A 279 -8.22 -14.83 -5.86
CA PHE A 279 -9.13 -15.20 -4.78
C PHE A 279 -10.36 -16.00 -5.27
N GLY A 280 -10.78 -15.78 -6.52
CA GLY A 280 -11.91 -16.49 -7.13
C GLY A 280 -11.60 -17.91 -7.63
N ASN A 281 -10.32 -18.31 -7.66
CA ASN A 281 -9.93 -19.62 -8.19
C ASN A 281 -8.74 -20.22 -7.40
N LYS A 282 -9.05 -21.11 -6.45
CA LYS A 282 -8.07 -21.78 -5.60
C LYS A 282 -7.02 -22.58 -6.38
N GLU A 283 -7.41 -23.14 -7.54
CA GLU A 283 -6.56 -24.03 -8.31
C GLU A 283 -5.59 -23.28 -9.25
N ALA A 284 -5.83 -21.99 -9.49
CA ALA A 284 -4.95 -21.22 -10.35
C ALA A 284 -3.58 -21.01 -9.71
N ALA A 285 -2.51 -21.22 -10.46
CA ALA A 285 -1.14 -21.09 -9.97
C ALA A 285 -0.77 -19.64 -9.59
N GLY A 286 -1.36 -18.64 -10.27
CA GLY A 286 -1.01 -17.24 -10.10
C GLY A 286 0.39 -16.91 -10.60
N THR A 287 1.06 -15.97 -9.94
CA THR A 287 2.46 -15.60 -10.18
C THR A 287 3.31 -15.98 -8.98
N ARG A 288 4.44 -16.64 -9.22
CA ARG A 288 5.45 -16.95 -8.20
C ARG A 288 6.55 -15.91 -8.18
N ILE A 289 6.93 -15.46 -6.99
CA ILE A 289 8.05 -14.53 -6.77
C ILE A 289 9.04 -15.18 -5.82
N ASP A 290 10.27 -15.43 -6.29
CA ASP A 290 11.34 -15.98 -5.47
C ASP A 290 12.74 -15.61 -6.00
N GLY A 291 13.79 -16.04 -5.29
CA GLY A 291 15.18 -15.77 -5.66
C GLY A 291 15.71 -16.60 -6.84
N ASN A 292 14.98 -17.61 -7.30
CA ASN A 292 15.43 -18.56 -8.33
C ASN A 292 14.71 -18.35 -9.67
N ALA A 293 13.76 -17.42 -9.75
CA ALA A 293 13.07 -17.13 -11.01
C ALA A 293 14.04 -16.51 -12.03
N GLU A 294 13.95 -16.96 -13.26
CA GLU A 294 14.68 -16.35 -14.38
C GLU A 294 14.16 -14.94 -14.66
N ASP A 295 15.00 -14.13 -15.32
CA ASP A 295 14.61 -12.80 -15.77
C ASP A 295 13.40 -12.88 -16.71
N VAL A 296 12.50 -11.90 -16.58
CA VAL A 296 11.30 -11.81 -17.42
C VAL A 296 11.67 -11.54 -18.85
N LYS A 297 11.15 -12.36 -19.76
CA LYS A 297 11.47 -12.29 -21.21
C LYS A 297 10.47 -11.45 -22.02
N ILE A 298 9.37 -11.02 -21.39
CA ILE A 298 8.35 -10.18 -22.03
C ILE A 298 8.48 -8.73 -21.55
N PRO A 299 8.20 -7.73 -22.41
CA PRO A 299 8.22 -6.35 -21.98
C PRO A 299 7.12 -6.08 -20.93
N ILE A 300 7.46 -5.30 -19.91
CA ILE A 300 6.52 -4.90 -18.87
C ILE A 300 6.26 -3.40 -18.99
N ILE A 301 4.98 -3.02 -19.03
CA ILE A 301 4.54 -1.63 -19.19
C ILE A 301 3.87 -1.16 -17.90
N ILE A 302 4.44 -0.12 -17.28
CA ILE A 302 3.88 0.50 -16.08
C ILE A 302 3.47 1.93 -16.41
N LEU A 303 2.19 2.24 -16.22
CA LEU A 303 1.66 3.58 -16.40
C LEU A 303 1.48 4.27 -15.06
N LYS A 304 2.19 5.38 -14.87
CA LYS A 304 2.05 6.23 -13.68
C LYS A 304 1.42 7.57 -14.09
N ARG A 305 0.19 7.79 -13.63
CA ARG A 305 -0.57 9.01 -13.92
C ARG A 305 -0.24 10.13 -12.93
N ASN A 306 -0.69 11.35 -13.24
CA ASN A 306 -0.58 12.52 -12.36
C ASN A 306 0.86 12.82 -11.93
N GLN A 307 1.75 12.89 -12.92
CA GLN A 307 3.15 13.23 -12.70
C GLN A 307 3.42 14.68 -13.10
N SER A 308 4.33 15.33 -12.37
CA SER A 308 4.87 16.65 -12.69
C SER A 308 6.36 16.55 -12.96
N LEU A 309 6.81 17.17 -14.05
CA LEU A 309 8.23 17.29 -14.35
C LEU A 309 8.75 18.63 -13.80
N LEU A 310 9.62 18.56 -12.82
CA LEU A 310 10.34 19.69 -12.26
C LEU A 310 11.68 19.84 -12.96
N THR A 311 11.96 20.98 -13.57
CA THR A 311 13.29 21.34 -14.07
C THR A 311 13.90 22.43 -13.21
N LEU A 312 14.99 22.13 -12.54
CA LEU A 312 15.79 23.08 -11.78
C LEU A 312 17.01 23.47 -12.61
N ARG A 313 17.10 24.75 -12.95
CA ARG A 313 18.20 25.32 -13.74
C ARG A 313 18.90 26.43 -12.97
N SER A 314 20.26 26.44 -13.02
CA SER A 314 21.00 27.56 -12.45
C SER A 314 20.77 28.82 -13.30
N ARG A 315 20.67 30.00 -12.63
CA ARG A 315 20.37 31.26 -13.32
C ARG A 315 21.50 31.78 -14.21
N ASP A 316 22.71 31.45 -13.81
CA ASP A 316 23.97 31.90 -14.42
C ASP A 316 24.55 30.86 -15.37
N LEU A 317 23.80 29.80 -15.66
CA LEU A 317 24.23 28.64 -16.43
C LEU A 317 25.47 27.94 -15.84
N SER A 318 25.75 28.17 -14.53
CA SER A 318 26.74 27.39 -13.83
C SER A 318 26.31 25.92 -13.75
N PHE A 319 27.28 25.02 -13.65
CA PHE A 319 26.97 23.60 -13.52
C PHE A 319 26.10 23.34 -12.29
N VAL A 320 25.09 22.46 -12.45
CA VAL A 320 24.35 21.89 -11.32
C VAL A 320 25.24 20.84 -10.68
N LEU A 321 26.05 21.28 -9.72
CA LEU A 321 27.02 20.43 -9.03
C LEU A 321 26.31 19.60 -7.96
N GLU A 322 26.91 18.45 -7.65
CA GLU A 322 26.44 17.53 -6.58
C GLU A 322 26.22 18.24 -5.25
N GLU A 323 26.92 19.33 -4.98
CA GLU A 323 26.76 20.18 -3.78
C GLU A 323 25.33 20.76 -3.63
N LYS A 324 24.58 20.93 -4.72
CA LYS A 324 23.22 21.47 -4.71
C LYS A 324 22.16 20.39 -4.47
N PHE A 325 22.46 19.14 -4.76
CA PHE A 325 21.52 18.03 -4.60
C PHE A 325 21.02 17.87 -3.17
N PRO A 326 21.86 17.90 -2.11
CA PRO A 326 21.39 17.79 -0.73
C PRO A 326 20.34 18.85 -0.38
N ILE A 327 20.49 20.08 -0.89
CA ILE A 327 19.53 21.18 -0.64
C ILE A 327 18.19 20.86 -1.29
N VAL A 328 18.19 20.41 -2.56
CA VAL A 328 16.97 20.06 -3.28
C VAL A 328 16.26 18.89 -2.61
N PHE A 329 17.00 17.83 -2.32
CA PHE A 329 16.41 16.63 -1.71
C PHE A 329 15.93 16.84 -0.28
N SER A 330 16.59 17.68 0.52
CA SER A 330 16.13 18.06 1.86
C SER A 330 14.78 18.81 1.81
N ILE A 331 14.57 19.62 0.78
CA ILE A 331 13.29 20.30 0.56
C ILE A 331 12.22 19.30 0.16
N LEU A 332 12.52 18.43 -0.80
CA LEU A 332 11.56 17.39 -1.24
C LEU A 332 11.16 16.48 -0.07
N GLU A 333 12.13 16.09 0.77
CA GLU A 333 11.88 15.32 1.99
C GLU A 333 11.01 16.08 2.99
N ARG A 334 11.34 17.33 3.29
CA ARG A 334 10.57 18.18 4.21
C ARG A 334 9.10 18.29 3.81
N PHE A 335 8.82 18.37 2.51
CA PHE A 335 7.46 18.42 1.97
C PHE A 335 6.91 17.06 1.60
N ARG A 336 7.63 15.97 1.89
CA ARG A 336 7.25 14.58 1.56
C ARG A 336 6.87 14.40 0.09
N ILE A 337 7.63 15.04 -0.81
CA ILE A 337 7.45 14.94 -2.26
C ILE A 337 8.27 13.74 -2.75
N LYS A 338 7.58 12.73 -3.27
CA LYS A 338 8.23 11.54 -3.82
C LYS A 338 8.72 11.83 -5.24
N THR A 339 10.00 11.53 -5.48
CA THR A 339 10.63 11.60 -6.81
C THR A 339 10.63 10.22 -7.44
N ASN A 340 10.13 10.12 -8.67
CA ASN A 340 10.01 8.86 -9.41
C ASN A 340 11.11 8.70 -10.46
N LEU A 341 11.59 9.79 -11.04
CA LEU A 341 12.68 9.79 -12.01
C LEU A 341 13.57 11.00 -11.73
N ILE A 342 14.87 10.80 -11.83
CA ILE A 342 15.89 11.84 -11.69
C ILE A 342 16.77 11.80 -12.94
N HIS A 343 16.88 12.92 -13.63
CA HIS A 343 17.79 13.09 -14.74
C HIS A 343 18.53 14.40 -14.56
N ASN A 344 19.85 14.37 -14.54
CA ASN A 344 20.69 15.57 -14.50
C ASN A 344 21.43 15.75 -15.81
N SER A 345 21.55 16.99 -16.22
CA SER A 345 22.46 17.45 -17.27
C SER A 345 23.48 18.40 -16.66
N ALA A 346 24.36 18.97 -17.47
CA ALA A 346 25.37 19.92 -17.00
C ALA A 346 24.75 21.14 -16.29
N VAL A 347 23.59 21.61 -16.75
CA VAL A 347 22.97 22.86 -16.27
C VAL A 347 21.56 22.66 -15.68
N ASP A 348 20.99 21.47 -15.81
CA ASP A 348 19.62 21.16 -15.37
C ASP A 348 19.58 19.92 -14.49
N LEU A 349 18.74 19.98 -13.45
CA LEU A 349 18.27 18.81 -12.72
C LEU A 349 16.78 18.64 -12.98
N ASN A 350 16.42 17.57 -13.65
CA ASN A 350 15.04 17.21 -13.98
C ASN A 350 14.54 16.14 -13.00
N LEU A 351 13.41 16.40 -12.37
CA LEU A 351 12.80 15.51 -11.40
C LEU A 351 11.36 15.24 -11.82
N CYS A 352 11.01 13.98 -12.02
CA CYS A 352 9.62 13.56 -12.17
C CYS A 352 9.06 13.25 -10.77
N THR A 353 8.01 13.96 -10.38
CA THR A 353 7.40 13.83 -9.05
C THR A 353 5.90 13.60 -9.19
N GLU A 354 5.27 13.06 -8.15
CA GLU A 354 3.82 13.02 -8.08
C GLU A 354 3.26 14.45 -8.03
N SER A 355 2.24 14.74 -8.86
CA SER A 355 1.54 16.02 -8.82
C SER A 355 0.79 16.14 -7.49
N SER A 356 1.13 17.14 -6.69
CA SER A 356 0.48 17.37 -5.40
C SER A 356 0.49 18.85 -5.04
N TRP A 357 -0.47 19.29 -4.23
CA TRP A 357 -0.51 20.61 -3.61
C TRP A 357 0.77 20.94 -2.79
N ARG A 358 1.50 19.92 -2.34
CA ARG A 358 2.78 20.09 -1.63
C ARG A 358 3.87 20.70 -2.48
N LEU A 359 3.83 20.51 -3.81
CA LEU A 359 4.70 21.23 -4.74
C LEU A 359 4.45 22.75 -4.69
N GLU A 360 3.21 23.15 -4.49
CA GLU A 360 2.82 24.55 -4.36
C GLU A 360 3.33 25.14 -3.03
N GLU A 361 3.23 24.40 -1.94
CA GLU A 361 3.79 24.80 -0.64
C GLU A 361 5.31 24.88 -0.65
N ALA A 362 5.98 23.93 -1.28
CA ALA A 362 7.43 23.95 -1.47
C ALA A 362 7.86 25.19 -2.26
N ALA A 363 7.09 25.57 -3.30
CA ALA A 363 7.30 26.81 -4.05
C ALA A 363 7.08 28.07 -3.19
N ALA A 364 6.02 28.08 -2.38
CA ALA A 364 5.68 29.18 -1.49
C ALA A 364 6.71 29.40 -0.37
N ALA A 365 7.40 28.34 0.06
CA ALA A 365 8.47 28.40 1.04
C ALA A 365 9.78 29.06 0.51
N GLY A 366 9.77 29.65 -0.69
CA GLY A 366 10.87 30.39 -1.27
C GLY A 366 11.72 29.62 -2.27
N VAL A 367 11.35 28.40 -2.57
CA VAL A 367 11.93 27.63 -3.68
C VAL A 367 11.39 28.19 -4.98
N LYS A 368 12.25 28.80 -5.79
CA LYS A 368 11.86 29.22 -7.14
C LYS A 368 11.75 27.98 -8.01
N ILE A 369 10.55 27.57 -8.30
CA ILE A 369 10.27 26.42 -9.18
C ILE A 369 10.11 26.95 -10.59
N SER A 370 10.94 26.47 -11.52
CA SER A 370 10.72 26.61 -12.95
C SER A 370 10.22 25.28 -13.48
N LEU A 371 8.95 25.24 -13.89
CA LEU A 371 8.36 24.06 -14.51
C LEU A 371 8.64 24.15 -16.01
N ASN A 372 9.40 23.19 -16.54
CA ASN A 372 9.50 22.97 -17.97
C ASN A 372 8.60 21.79 -18.31
N ILE A 373 7.45 22.09 -18.91
CA ILE A 373 6.44 21.09 -19.23
C ILE A 373 6.43 20.94 -20.74
N ARG A 374 6.80 19.75 -21.20
CA ARG A 374 6.69 19.36 -22.59
C ARG A 374 5.32 18.71 -22.78
N GLY A 375 4.33 19.51 -23.18
CA GLY A 375 2.96 19.04 -23.34
C GLY A 375 1.93 19.99 -22.73
N ILE A 376 0.70 19.50 -22.54
CA ILE A 376 -0.40 20.27 -21.94
C ILE A 376 -0.26 20.28 -20.42
N CYS A 377 -0.11 21.49 -19.86
CA CYS A 377 -0.11 21.72 -18.42
C CYS A 377 -1.43 22.32 -17.98
N CYS A 378 -2.11 21.69 -17.04
CA CYS A 378 -3.31 22.23 -16.43
C CYS A 378 -3.02 23.27 -15.34
N TRP A 379 -1.77 23.59 -15.08
CA TRP A 379 -1.39 24.58 -14.08
C TRP A 379 -1.23 25.96 -14.71
N VAL A 380 -2.00 26.91 -14.22
CA VAL A 380 -1.96 28.33 -14.67
C VAL A 380 -1.08 29.13 -13.70
N PRO A 381 0.05 29.71 -14.16
CA PRO A 381 0.87 30.57 -13.32
C PRO A 381 0.07 31.75 -12.77
N GLY A 382 0.21 32.04 -11.48
CA GLY A 382 -0.44 33.19 -10.83
C GLY A 382 -1.80 32.89 -10.17
N THR A 383 -2.31 31.64 -10.24
CA THR A 383 -3.54 31.23 -9.52
C THR A 383 -3.30 30.83 -8.08
N VAL A 384 -2.06 30.59 -7.68
CA VAL A 384 -1.68 30.30 -6.29
C VAL A 384 -1.62 31.61 -5.50
N ARG A 385 -2.41 31.71 -4.44
CA ARG A 385 -2.40 32.85 -3.52
C ARG A 385 -0.97 33.08 -3.02
N GLY A 386 -0.32 34.07 -3.63
CA GLY A 386 0.79 34.70 -2.95
C GLY A 386 2.15 34.75 -3.57
N ARG A 387 2.48 34.46 -4.84
CA ARG A 387 3.74 34.97 -5.43
C ARG A 387 4.00 34.63 -6.89
N ALA A 388 4.54 35.61 -7.61
CA ALA A 388 5.01 35.59 -9.00
C ALA A 388 6.36 34.85 -9.22
N SER A 389 6.61 33.75 -8.48
CA SER A 389 7.91 33.03 -8.55
C SER A 389 7.88 31.75 -9.39
N THR A 390 6.74 31.40 -9.97
CA THR A 390 6.62 30.21 -10.80
C THR A 390 6.63 30.60 -12.28
N ARG A 391 7.60 30.11 -13.04
CA ARG A 391 7.66 30.27 -14.49
C ARG A 391 7.45 28.92 -15.15
N ILE A 392 6.46 28.85 -16.03
CA ILE A 392 6.23 27.69 -16.88
C ILE A 392 6.77 28.02 -18.26
N VAL A 393 7.66 27.21 -18.78
CA VAL A 393 8.20 27.34 -20.13
C VAL A 393 7.99 26.00 -20.84
N SER A 394 7.33 26.04 -22.00
CA SER A 394 7.25 24.91 -22.91
C SER A 394 8.33 25.08 -23.97
N ILE A 395 9.23 24.10 -24.10
CA ILE A 395 10.24 24.08 -25.16
C ILE A 395 9.93 22.93 -26.10
N VAL A 396 9.74 23.26 -27.37
CA VAL A 396 9.75 22.30 -28.47
C VAL A 396 11.09 22.51 -29.19
N ASP A 397 12.06 21.63 -28.97
CA ASP A 397 13.35 21.76 -29.63
C ASP A 397 13.92 20.45 -30.21
N ARG A 398 14.90 20.64 -31.08
CA ARG A 398 15.47 19.74 -32.11
C ARG A 398 16.45 18.69 -31.54
N TYR A 399 16.88 18.76 -30.28
CA TYR A 399 17.92 17.91 -29.73
C TYR A 399 17.39 16.76 -28.91
N LEU A 400 17.93 15.56 -29.20
CA LEU A 400 17.56 14.29 -28.60
C LEU A 400 18.15 14.16 -27.19
N GLU A 401 17.29 14.24 -26.17
CA GLU A 401 17.62 13.73 -24.85
C GLU A 401 17.04 12.31 -24.69
N HIS A 402 17.66 11.50 -23.83
CA HIS A 402 17.32 10.08 -23.66
C HIS A 402 15.92 9.84 -23.04
N ALA A 403 15.31 10.84 -22.44
CA ALA A 403 13.92 10.74 -22.00
C ALA A 403 12.96 10.93 -23.18
N ARG A 404 12.11 9.94 -23.45
CA ARG A 404 11.06 9.99 -24.47
C ARG A 404 9.75 10.32 -23.81
N ILE A 405 9.08 11.35 -24.31
CA ILE A 405 7.72 11.69 -23.88
C ILE A 405 6.79 11.40 -25.04
N PHE A 406 5.83 10.51 -24.82
CA PHE A 406 4.81 10.19 -25.79
C PHE A 406 3.51 10.85 -25.36
N HIS A 407 2.88 11.58 -26.27
CA HIS A 407 1.61 12.24 -26.08
C HIS A 407 0.58 11.66 -27.05
N PHE A 408 -0.51 11.15 -26.52
CA PHE A 408 -1.62 10.64 -27.31
C PHE A 408 -2.86 11.52 -27.06
N GLY A 409 -3.46 12.04 -28.15
CA GLY A 409 -4.61 12.95 -28.09
C GLY A 409 -5.94 12.32 -27.69
N ASN A 410 -6.00 11.05 -27.43
CA ASN A 410 -7.06 10.21 -26.86
C ASN A 410 -8.47 10.86 -26.77
N GLY A 411 -9.01 11.29 -27.91
CA GLY A 411 -10.39 11.80 -27.98
C GLY A 411 -10.71 13.04 -27.15
N GLY A 412 -9.68 13.84 -26.73
CA GLY A 412 -9.84 15.03 -25.91
C GLY A 412 -9.38 14.89 -24.45
N GLU A 413 -9.01 13.68 -24.03
CA GLU A 413 -8.34 13.42 -22.75
C GLU A 413 -6.89 12.96 -23.01
N PRO A 414 -5.92 13.90 -23.11
CA PRO A 414 -4.57 13.56 -23.50
C PRO A 414 -3.86 12.68 -22.47
N LEU A 415 -3.21 11.63 -22.96
CA LEU A 415 -2.34 10.76 -22.19
C LEU A 415 -0.88 11.11 -22.49
N VAL A 416 -0.07 11.27 -21.44
CA VAL A 416 1.36 11.54 -21.57
C VAL A 416 2.14 10.38 -20.95
N TYR A 417 3.06 9.81 -21.72
CA TYR A 417 3.93 8.72 -21.29
C TYR A 417 5.38 9.21 -21.29
N ILE A 418 6.15 8.84 -20.29
CA ILE A 418 7.59 9.08 -20.21
C ILE A 418 8.29 7.73 -20.29
N ALA A 419 9.15 7.54 -21.26
CA ALA A 419 9.94 6.33 -21.41
C ALA A 419 11.44 6.65 -21.33
N SER A 420 12.21 5.77 -20.70
CA SER A 420 13.67 5.85 -20.68
C SER A 420 14.33 5.30 -21.93
N ALA A 421 13.60 4.58 -22.78
CA ALA A 421 14.13 3.90 -23.95
C ALA A 421 13.50 4.30 -25.28
N ASP A 422 14.27 4.09 -26.34
CA ASP A 422 13.78 4.14 -27.71
C ASP A 422 12.87 2.93 -28.00
N TRP A 423 11.88 3.12 -28.87
CA TRP A 423 11.04 2.04 -29.43
C TRP A 423 11.86 1.10 -30.38
N MET A 424 13.08 0.81 -29.99
CA MET A 424 13.91 -0.13 -30.72
C MET A 424 13.75 -1.54 -30.17
N ARG A 425 13.71 -2.53 -31.06
CA ARG A 425 13.56 -3.95 -30.76
C ARG A 425 14.45 -4.44 -29.60
N ARG A 426 15.68 -3.94 -29.49
CA ARG A 426 16.64 -4.24 -28.43
C ARG A 426 16.17 -3.81 -27.04
N ASN A 427 15.33 -2.78 -26.93
CA ASN A 427 14.82 -2.23 -25.68
C ASN A 427 13.47 -2.85 -25.32
N LEU A 428 12.62 -3.15 -26.32
CA LEU A 428 11.32 -3.79 -26.14
C LEU A 428 11.43 -5.29 -25.83
N ASP A 429 12.50 -5.94 -26.34
CA ASP A 429 12.65 -7.40 -26.22
C ASP A 429 13.47 -7.85 -24.98
N ARG A 430 14.15 -6.94 -24.26
CA ARG A 430 15.16 -7.35 -23.24
C ARG A 430 15.27 -6.47 -22.00
N ARG A 431 14.39 -5.50 -21.76
CA ARG A 431 14.49 -4.59 -20.61
C ARG A 431 13.13 -4.28 -20.00
N VAL A 432 13.12 -4.08 -18.67
CA VAL A 432 12.02 -3.42 -17.97
C VAL A 432 12.18 -1.91 -18.21
N GLU A 433 11.20 -1.30 -18.86
CA GLU A 433 11.23 0.13 -19.17
C GLU A 433 10.07 0.84 -18.50
N LEU A 434 10.35 2.06 -18.01
CA LEU A 434 9.34 2.94 -17.43
C LEU A 434 8.67 3.73 -18.55
N MET A 435 7.36 3.65 -18.67
CA MET A 435 6.55 4.52 -19.52
C MET A 435 5.69 5.46 -18.70
#